data_3f22aff50986649f6daf21715fe123f2
#
_entry.id   3f22aff50986649f6daf21715fe123f2
#
_cell.length_a   1.000
_cell.length_b   1.000
_cell.length_c   1.000
_cell.angle_alpha   90.00
_cell.angle_beta   90.00
_cell.angle_gamma   90.00
#
_symmetry.space_group_name_H-M   'P 1'
#
loop_
_entity.id
_entity.type
_entity.pdbx_description
1 polymer ?
#
loop_
_entity_poly.entity_id
_entity_poly.type
_entity_poly.pdbx_seq_one_letter_code
_entity_poly.pdbx_strand_id
1 'polypeptide(L)'
;MLHVDNLKKGFGSGRRRLEVLKGIDLKVEKGELVSLMGPSGCGKSTLLNIIGGLLEADSGKINLESFEYGTKSPNKVVDVRRKGVGWIFQDFHLIEKLTALDNVIFSLELSGISTSEAETRARDALERVGLGDRMNFIPDQ
;
A
#
# COMPACT_ATOMS: atom_id res chain seq x y z
N MET A 1 1.16 9.75 -11.34
CA MET A 1 -0.23 10.23 -11.46
C MET A 1 -1.17 9.07 -11.16
N LEU A 2 -2.20 9.31 -10.33
CA LEU A 2 -3.28 8.36 -10.03
C LEU A 2 -4.59 8.89 -10.60
N HIS A 3 -5.35 8.03 -11.28
CA HIS A 3 -6.71 8.32 -11.73
C HIS A 3 -7.62 7.15 -11.36
N VAL A 4 -8.67 7.44 -10.61
CA VAL A 4 -9.73 6.52 -10.19
C VAL A 4 -11.02 6.99 -10.86
N ASP A 5 -11.70 6.08 -11.54
CA ASP A 5 -12.91 6.38 -12.32
C ASP A 5 -14.04 5.46 -11.89
N ASN A 6 -15.12 6.08 -11.40
CA ASN A 6 -16.39 5.45 -11.01
C ASN A 6 -16.23 4.16 -10.19
N LEU A 7 -15.33 4.20 -9.19
CA LEU A 7 -14.96 3.04 -8.41
C LEU A 7 -16.09 2.64 -7.43
N LYS A 8 -16.54 1.39 -7.52
CA LYS A 8 -17.59 0.85 -6.66
C LYS A 8 -17.11 -0.38 -5.91
N LYS A 9 -17.54 -0.51 -4.65
CA LYS A 9 -17.28 -1.68 -3.82
C LYS A 9 -18.39 -1.90 -2.81
N GLY A 10 -18.91 -3.12 -2.74
CA GLY A 10 -19.79 -3.57 -1.69
C GLY A 10 -19.30 -4.87 -1.06
N PHE A 11 -19.80 -5.16 0.14
CA PHE A 11 -19.51 -6.38 0.88
C PHE A 11 -20.80 -7.11 1.22
N GLY A 12 -20.74 -8.43 1.33
CA GLY A 12 -21.91 -9.29 1.54
C GLY A 12 -22.61 -9.66 0.23
N SER A 13 -23.74 -10.35 0.33
CA SER A 13 -24.51 -10.85 -0.81
C SER A 13 -26.02 -10.65 -0.64
N GLY A 14 -26.74 -10.60 -1.77
CA GLY A 14 -28.20 -10.47 -1.80
C GLY A 14 -28.68 -9.25 -1.02
N ARG A 15 -29.74 -9.44 -0.19
CA ARG A 15 -30.35 -8.35 0.59
C ARG A 15 -29.47 -7.77 1.69
N ARG A 16 -28.36 -8.42 2.04
CA ARG A 16 -27.40 -7.96 3.08
C ARG A 16 -26.16 -7.30 2.47
N ARG A 17 -26.17 -7.05 1.17
CA ARG A 17 -25.04 -6.35 0.51
C ARG A 17 -25.01 -4.90 0.96
N LEU A 18 -23.87 -4.49 1.53
CA LEU A 18 -23.58 -3.11 1.91
C LEU A 18 -22.67 -2.48 0.85
N GLU A 19 -23.16 -1.48 0.15
CA GLU A 19 -22.33 -0.66 -0.74
C GLU A 19 -21.50 0.34 0.08
N VAL A 20 -20.19 0.19 -0.01
CA VAL A 20 -19.20 1.03 0.71
C VAL A 20 -18.67 2.14 -0.19
N LEU A 21 -18.28 1.81 -1.41
CA LEU A 21 -17.89 2.80 -2.43
C LEU A 21 -19.00 2.85 -3.49
N LYS A 22 -19.51 4.05 -3.75
CA LYS A 22 -20.73 4.26 -4.57
C LYS A 22 -20.44 5.02 -5.87
N GLY A 23 -19.27 4.79 -6.47
CA GLY A 23 -18.82 5.52 -7.64
C GLY A 23 -17.91 6.67 -7.23
N ILE A 24 -16.67 6.35 -6.87
CA ILE A 24 -15.67 7.32 -6.45
C ILE A 24 -14.81 7.69 -7.66
N ASP A 25 -14.71 9.00 -7.89
CA ASP A 25 -13.78 9.59 -8.83
C ASP A 25 -12.70 10.35 -8.05
N LEU A 26 -11.44 10.11 -8.38
CA LEU A 26 -10.30 10.75 -7.73
C LEU A 26 -9.15 10.89 -8.72
N LYS A 27 -8.56 12.07 -8.76
CA LYS A 27 -7.34 12.33 -9.52
C LYS A 27 -6.29 12.90 -8.57
N VAL A 28 -5.07 12.35 -8.64
CA VAL A 28 -3.92 12.83 -7.87
C VAL A 28 -2.75 12.99 -8.82
N GLU A 29 -2.21 14.19 -8.88
CA GLU A 29 -1.07 14.51 -9.73
C GLU A 29 0.25 14.10 -9.07
N LYS A 30 1.31 14.07 -9.85
CA LYS A 30 2.65 13.76 -9.33
C LYS A 30 3.11 14.87 -8.36
N GLY A 31 3.57 14.46 -7.18
CA GLY A 31 4.03 15.37 -6.13
C GLY A 31 2.91 15.95 -5.25
N GLU A 32 1.66 15.59 -5.51
CA GLU A 32 0.52 16.03 -4.72
C GLU A 32 0.36 15.21 -3.44
N LEU A 33 0.05 15.89 -2.33
CA LEU A 33 -0.33 15.29 -1.06
C LEU A 33 -1.85 15.41 -0.87
N VAL A 34 -2.53 14.27 -0.79
CA VAL A 34 -3.99 14.21 -0.62
C VAL A 34 -4.35 13.58 0.71
N SER A 35 -5.27 14.22 1.44
CA SER A 35 -5.83 13.69 2.69
C SER A 35 -7.26 13.20 2.49
N LEU A 36 -7.51 11.93 2.90
CA LEU A 36 -8.86 11.36 2.94
C LEU A 36 -9.44 11.49 4.33
N MET A 37 -10.46 12.33 4.48
CA MET A 37 -11.15 12.57 5.75
C MET A 37 -12.59 12.06 5.73
N GLY A 38 -13.11 11.71 6.89
CA GLY A 38 -14.47 11.25 7.06
C GLY A 38 -14.63 10.35 8.29
N PRO A 39 -15.88 10.05 8.71
CA PRO A 39 -16.18 9.24 9.88
C PRO A 39 -15.64 7.80 9.74
N SER A 40 -15.56 7.07 10.87
CA SER A 40 -15.23 5.65 10.85
C SER A 40 -16.25 4.88 10.02
N GLY A 41 -15.79 3.89 9.24
CA GLY A 41 -16.65 3.05 8.41
C GLY A 41 -17.11 3.67 7.07
N CYS A 42 -16.74 4.91 6.73
CA CYS A 42 -17.18 5.53 5.47
C CYS A 42 -16.42 5.03 4.21
N GLY A 43 -15.51 4.07 4.34
CA GLY A 43 -14.85 3.43 3.18
C GLY A 43 -13.44 3.91 2.86
N LYS A 44 -12.80 4.77 3.67
CA LYS A 44 -11.44 5.26 3.42
C LYS A 44 -10.42 4.13 3.23
N SER A 45 -10.36 3.21 4.18
CA SER A 45 -9.46 2.04 4.12
C SER A 45 -9.80 1.12 2.94
N THR A 46 -11.08 0.98 2.60
CA THR A 46 -11.52 0.22 1.43
C THR A 46 -10.98 0.84 0.15
N LEU A 47 -11.11 2.16 0.00
CA LEU A 47 -10.58 2.89 -1.15
C LEU A 47 -9.06 2.74 -1.25
N LEU A 48 -8.34 2.97 -0.15
CA LEU A 48 -6.88 2.83 -0.11
C LEU A 48 -6.43 1.40 -0.44
N ASN A 49 -7.10 0.38 0.11
CA ASN A 49 -6.78 -1.02 -0.17
C ASN A 49 -6.99 -1.38 -1.65
N ILE A 50 -8.00 -0.80 -2.30
CA ILE A 50 -8.21 -1.03 -3.74
C ILE A 50 -7.15 -0.28 -4.56
N ILE A 51 -6.86 0.97 -4.24
CA ILE A 51 -5.78 1.75 -4.88
C ILE A 51 -4.44 1.04 -4.72
N GLY A 52 -4.17 0.49 -3.55
CA GLY A 52 -2.94 -0.25 -3.29
C GLY A 52 -2.89 -1.68 -3.83
N GLY A 53 -3.94 -2.14 -4.55
CA GLY A 53 -3.99 -3.47 -5.13
C GLY A 53 -4.10 -4.60 -4.10
N LEU A 54 -4.56 -4.32 -2.88
CA LEU A 54 -4.82 -5.32 -1.83
C LEU A 54 -6.25 -5.86 -1.88
N LEU A 55 -7.16 -5.14 -2.53
CA LEU A 55 -8.56 -5.49 -2.69
C LEU A 55 -9.00 -5.16 -4.11
N GLU A 56 -9.89 -5.98 -4.68
CA GLU A 56 -10.50 -5.71 -5.98
C GLU A 56 -11.78 -4.87 -5.82
N ALA A 57 -12.04 -3.98 -6.75
CA ALA A 57 -13.32 -3.30 -6.87
C ALA A 57 -14.37 -4.19 -7.54
N ASP A 58 -15.65 -3.88 -7.33
CA ASP A 58 -16.75 -4.55 -8.05
C ASP A 58 -16.90 -3.96 -9.46
N SER A 59 -16.64 -2.65 -9.61
CA SER A 59 -16.60 -1.95 -10.90
C SER A 59 -15.76 -0.68 -10.81
N GLY A 60 -15.48 -0.07 -11.96
CA GLY A 60 -14.63 1.11 -12.09
C GLY A 60 -13.21 0.76 -12.51
N LYS A 61 -12.40 1.80 -12.71
CA LYS A 61 -11.02 1.67 -13.20
C LYS A 61 -10.06 2.45 -12.32
N ILE A 62 -8.84 1.96 -12.24
CA ILE A 62 -7.71 2.67 -11.63
C ILE A 62 -6.57 2.66 -12.62
N ASN A 63 -6.03 3.84 -12.89
CA ASN A 63 -4.79 4.04 -13.61
C ASN A 63 -3.78 4.66 -12.65
N LEU A 64 -2.72 3.91 -12.35
CA LEU A 64 -1.59 4.37 -11.54
C LEU A 64 -0.33 4.24 -12.40
N GLU A 65 0.21 5.36 -12.82
CA GLU A 65 1.34 5.43 -13.76
C GLU A 65 1.08 4.58 -15.02
N SER A 66 1.80 3.48 -15.18
CA SER A 66 1.64 2.53 -16.29
C SER A 66 0.70 1.35 -15.98
N PHE A 67 0.15 1.29 -14.77
CA PHE A 67 -0.72 0.18 -14.35
C PHE A 67 -2.19 0.53 -14.52
N GLU A 68 -2.95 -0.36 -15.18
CA GLU A 68 -4.41 -0.30 -15.24
C GLU A 68 -5.03 -1.49 -14.52
N TYR A 69 -5.87 -1.21 -13.52
CA TYR A 69 -6.53 -2.20 -12.69
C TYR A 69 -7.84 -1.63 -12.07
N GLY A 70 -8.33 -2.22 -11.00
CA GLY A 70 -9.56 -1.86 -10.29
C GLY A 70 -10.34 -3.13 -9.99
N THR A 71 -10.86 -3.78 -11.01
CA THR A 71 -11.62 -5.05 -10.91
C THR A 71 -10.74 -6.30 -11.01
N LYS A 72 -9.43 -6.15 -11.16
CA LYS A 72 -8.49 -7.28 -11.17
C LYS A 72 -8.24 -7.76 -9.75
N SER A 73 -8.27 -9.08 -9.56
CA SER A 73 -7.96 -9.68 -8.24
C SER A 73 -6.54 -9.33 -7.77
N PRO A 74 -6.29 -9.26 -6.45
CA PRO A 74 -4.98 -8.90 -5.89
C PRO A 74 -3.82 -9.75 -6.43
N ASN A 75 -4.06 -11.02 -6.74
CA ASN A 75 -3.04 -11.92 -7.30
C ASN A 75 -2.62 -11.56 -8.74
N LYS A 76 -3.45 -10.80 -9.44
CA LYS A 76 -3.16 -10.34 -10.82
C LYS A 76 -2.52 -8.95 -10.87
N VAL A 77 -2.38 -8.28 -9.74
CA VAL A 77 -1.82 -6.92 -9.62
C VAL A 77 -0.62 -6.86 -8.67
N VAL A 78 0.13 -7.94 -8.58
CA VAL A 78 1.33 -8.01 -7.71
C VAL A 78 2.36 -6.94 -8.08
N ASP A 79 2.52 -6.64 -9.36
CA ASP A 79 3.46 -5.62 -9.83
C ASP A 79 3.06 -4.20 -9.39
N VAL A 80 1.78 -3.90 -9.21
CA VAL A 80 1.32 -2.64 -8.63
C VAL A 80 1.88 -2.48 -7.22
N ARG A 81 1.77 -3.52 -6.38
CA ARG A 81 2.29 -3.49 -5.01
C ARG A 81 3.82 -3.48 -4.94
N ARG A 82 4.46 -4.17 -5.89
CA ARG A 82 5.92 -4.28 -5.91
C ARG A 82 6.61 -3.01 -6.40
N LYS A 83 6.02 -2.32 -7.39
CA LYS A 83 6.69 -1.23 -8.13
C LYS A 83 5.94 0.09 -8.11
N GLY A 84 4.63 0.07 -7.87
CA GLY A 84 3.76 1.24 -8.02
C GLY A 84 3.36 1.89 -6.70
N VAL A 85 3.36 1.16 -5.58
CA VAL A 85 2.82 1.65 -4.30
C VAL A 85 3.76 1.33 -3.14
N GLY A 86 4.04 2.33 -2.31
CA GLY A 86 4.62 2.14 -0.98
C GLY A 86 3.52 2.23 0.09
N TRP A 87 3.57 1.35 1.08
CA TRP A 87 2.62 1.31 2.18
C TRP A 87 3.25 1.71 3.50
N ILE A 88 2.54 2.54 4.27
CA ILE A 88 2.79 2.76 5.69
C ILE A 88 1.54 2.32 6.43
N PHE A 89 1.64 1.23 7.17
CA PHE A 89 0.53 0.66 7.93
C PHE A 89 0.44 1.26 9.33
N GLN A 90 -0.77 1.33 9.88
CA GLN A 90 -1.01 1.83 11.22
C GLN A 90 -0.37 0.93 12.29
N ASP A 91 -0.39 -0.39 12.07
CA ASP A 91 0.16 -1.41 12.99
C ASP A 91 1.60 -1.82 12.62
N PHE A 92 2.30 -0.98 11.84
CA PHE A 92 3.70 -1.11 11.40
C PHE A 92 4.00 -2.38 10.60
N HIS A 93 3.41 -3.52 10.88
CA HIS A 93 3.63 -4.85 10.27
C HIS A 93 5.10 -5.28 10.27
N LEU A 94 5.81 -4.98 11.35
CA LEU A 94 7.18 -5.42 11.55
C LEU A 94 7.22 -6.91 11.87
N ILE A 95 8.27 -7.57 11.41
CA ILE A 95 8.58 -8.96 11.79
C ILE A 95 9.34 -8.89 13.12
N GLU A 96 8.68 -9.25 14.20
CA GLU A 96 9.15 -9.08 15.59
C GLU A 96 10.51 -9.76 15.88
N LYS A 97 10.84 -10.82 15.15
CA LYS A 97 12.10 -11.57 15.32
C LYS A 97 13.26 -11.03 14.50
N LEU A 98 13.02 -10.09 13.63
CA LEU A 98 14.03 -9.45 12.80
C LEU A 98 14.45 -8.12 13.42
N THR A 99 15.72 -7.75 13.21
CA THR A 99 16.23 -6.43 13.55
C THR A 99 15.59 -5.33 12.69
N ALA A 100 15.75 -4.07 13.07
CA ALA A 100 15.32 -2.95 12.27
C ALA A 100 15.94 -3.00 10.87
N LEU A 101 17.22 -3.33 10.77
CA LEU A 101 17.92 -3.50 9.50
C LEU A 101 17.33 -4.64 8.66
N ASP A 102 17.13 -5.81 9.26
CA ASP A 102 16.62 -6.98 8.55
C ASP A 102 15.18 -6.78 8.05
N ASN A 103 14.33 -6.07 8.82
CA ASN A 103 12.98 -5.72 8.39
C ASN A 103 12.98 -4.86 7.10
N VAL A 104 13.92 -3.91 7.00
CA VAL A 104 14.04 -3.07 5.80
C VAL A 104 14.65 -3.87 4.64
N ILE A 105 15.71 -4.66 4.89
CA ILE A 105 16.32 -5.52 3.87
C ILE A 105 15.27 -6.47 3.28
N PHE A 106 14.50 -7.14 4.13
CA PHE A 106 13.47 -8.08 3.69
C PHE A 106 12.45 -7.43 2.73
N SER A 107 12.01 -6.21 3.06
CA SER A 107 11.08 -5.46 2.20
C SER A 107 11.67 -5.10 0.83
N LEU A 108 12.96 -4.75 0.80
CA LEU A 108 13.68 -4.43 -0.44
C LEU A 108 13.90 -5.67 -1.30
N GLU A 109 14.25 -6.80 -0.70
CA GLU A 109 14.43 -8.09 -1.40
C GLU A 109 13.10 -8.58 -2.00
N LEU A 110 11.98 -8.46 -1.28
CA LEU A 110 10.64 -8.75 -1.82
C LEU A 110 10.30 -7.87 -3.03
N SER A 111 10.85 -6.67 -3.08
CA SER A 111 10.72 -5.77 -4.24
C SER A 111 11.62 -6.16 -5.42
N GLY A 112 12.49 -7.17 -5.24
CA GLY A 112 13.39 -7.69 -6.27
C GLY A 112 14.77 -7.03 -6.30
N ILE A 113 15.16 -6.33 -5.24
CA ILE A 113 16.50 -5.74 -5.08
C ILE A 113 17.46 -6.83 -4.58
N SER A 114 18.69 -6.86 -5.09
CA SER A 114 19.71 -7.82 -4.64
C SER A 114 20.07 -7.59 -3.17
N THR A 115 20.43 -8.64 -2.44
CA THR A 115 20.77 -8.57 -1.00
C THR A 115 21.84 -7.52 -0.71
N SER A 116 22.92 -7.46 -1.49
CA SER A 116 23.99 -6.49 -1.30
C SER A 116 23.53 -5.04 -1.47
N GLU A 117 22.69 -4.77 -2.46
CA GLU A 117 22.10 -3.46 -2.67
C GLU A 117 21.04 -3.13 -1.63
N ALA A 118 20.23 -4.11 -1.22
CA ALA A 118 19.21 -3.98 -0.19
C ALA A 118 19.85 -3.58 1.15
N GLU A 119 20.96 -4.21 1.56
CA GLU A 119 21.66 -3.86 2.77
C GLU A 119 22.17 -2.41 2.77
N THR A 120 22.79 -1.98 1.67
CA THR A 120 23.28 -0.60 1.53
C THR A 120 22.15 0.41 1.64
N ARG A 121 21.04 0.18 0.92
CA ARG A 121 19.87 1.06 0.94
C ARG A 121 19.16 1.06 2.29
N ALA A 122 19.11 -0.07 2.96
CA ALA A 122 18.48 -0.20 4.27
C ALA A 122 19.23 0.60 5.34
N ARG A 123 20.55 0.54 5.34
CA ARG A 123 21.39 1.34 6.26
C ARG A 123 21.19 2.84 6.02
N ASP A 124 21.29 3.30 4.79
CA ASP A 124 21.04 4.71 4.42
C ASP A 124 19.64 5.17 4.85
N ALA A 125 18.60 4.35 4.60
CA ALA A 125 17.24 4.68 5.00
C ALA A 125 17.08 4.83 6.52
N LEU A 126 17.68 3.93 7.30
CA LEU A 126 17.62 3.97 8.78
C LEU A 126 18.41 5.16 9.33
N GLU A 127 19.56 5.49 8.78
CA GLU A 127 20.31 6.70 9.16
C GLU A 127 19.51 7.97 8.91
N ARG A 128 18.85 8.08 7.76
CA ARG A 128 18.02 9.25 7.39
C ARG A 128 16.84 9.48 8.32
N VAL A 129 16.34 8.46 8.98
CA VAL A 129 15.25 8.57 9.97
C VAL A 129 15.75 8.55 11.43
N GLY A 130 17.09 8.64 11.65
CA GLY A 130 17.70 8.71 12.97
C GLY A 130 17.75 7.38 13.72
N LEU A 131 17.68 6.25 13.01
CA LEU A 131 17.75 4.91 13.58
C LEU A 131 19.11 4.22 13.34
N GLY A 132 20.16 4.96 12.99
CA GLY A 132 21.50 4.43 12.73
C GLY A 132 22.04 3.60 13.89
N ASP A 133 21.92 4.09 15.11
CA ASP A 133 22.40 3.40 16.33
C ASP A 133 21.49 2.22 16.77
N ARG A 134 20.31 2.06 16.14
CA ARG A 134 19.32 1.04 16.46
C ARG A 134 19.12 -0.02 15.39
N MET A 135 19.98 -0.06 14.39
CA MET A 135 19.86 -0.99 13.27
C MET A 135 19.77 -2.46 13.69
N ASN A 136 20.47 -2.84 14.77
CA ASN A 136 20.53 -4.20 15.29
C ASN A 136 19.48 -4.49 16.38
N PHE A 137 18.60 -3.54 16.69
CA PHE A 137 17.55 -3.73 17.69
C PHE A 137 16.34 -4.42 17.05
N ILE A 138 15.69 -5.30 17.80
CA ILE A 138 14.38 -5.87 17.43
C ILE A 138 13.25 -4.90 17.85
N PRO A 139 12.04 -5.02 17.30
CA PRO A 139 10.93 -4.09 17.56
C PRO A 139 10.57 -3.86 19.03
N ASP A 140 10.83 -4.82 19.91
CA ASP A 140 10.51 -4.73 21.34
C ASP A 140 11.58 -3.97 22.17
N GLN A 141 12.64 -3.47 21.56
CA GLN A 141 13.76 -2.73 22.20
C GLN A 141 13.72 -1.24 21.83
#